data_87b2e5b0c7542bbdb6ee0fd0430f48b9
#
_entry.id   87b2e5b0c7542bbdb6ee0fd0430f48b9
#
_cell.length_a   1.000
_cell.length_b   1.000
_cell.length_c   1.000
_cell.angle_alpha   90.00
_cell.angle_beta   90.00
_cell.angle_gamma   90.00
#
_symmetry.space_group_name_H-M   'P 1'
#
loop_
_entity.id
_entity.type
_entity.pdbx_description
1 polymer ?
#
loop_
_entity_poly.entity_id
_entity_poly.type
_entity_poly.pdbx_seq_one_letter_code
_entity_poly.pdbx_strand_id
1 'polypeptide(L)'
;MKKLFQTIKNIFKIEELRTRILYTLALLVIYRLGSFIVLPGIDSAQLANLQSSSSEGLVGLLNMFSGGAFGNASIFALGVMPYISASIVIQLLGVFVPYFRKLQMEGESGRRKMNQYTRFLTIAIICIQGPAYMANLHSQIPTSAFTAVSMLGWSNFWFNIVSTLILLGGTMFVMWLGERITDRGIGNGVSLIIMVGIIARLPYALTAEIGEKLTSNAGGGLLLLIVELVILFFVFVAAIALVQAVRKVPVQYAKRVIGNKQYGGVRQYIPMKINSAGVMPIIFAQALMLFPMIFSQFDATRGFAAVMSNYTGIWYNLTFAILVVLFTYFYTAVTVNPTMMADDMRRNGGFIPGVKPGKKTAEYLDSIMSRVTLPGSIFLALIAILPAFAMVCGVNNQFASFYGGTSLLILVGVVLDTLQQIESQLLMRHYDGLMKTGRLTGRSGM
;
A
#
# COMPACT_ATOMS: atom_id res chain seq x y z
N MET A 1 9.57 -15.48 23.31
CA MET A 1 10.44 -14.30 23.46
C MET A 1 11.92 -14.61 23.17
N LYS A 2 12.58 -15.64 23.77
CA LYS A 2 14.01 -15.97 23.49
C LYS A 2 14.33 -16.21 22.01
N LYS A 3 13.47 -16.90 21.25
CA LYS A 3 13.66 -17.12 19.80
C LYS A 3 13.60 -15.83 18.98
N LEU A 4 12.67 -14.91 19.30
CA LEU A 4 12.57 -13.60 18.64
C LEU A 4 13.83 -12.76 18.86
N PHE A 5 14.33 -12.69 20.11
CA PHE A 5 15.58 -12.00 20.43
C PHE A 5 16.78 -12.59 19.70
N GLN A 6 16.85 -13.92 19.59
CA GLN A 6 17.90 -14.58 18.83
C GLN A 6 17.82 -14.29 17.34
N THR A 7 16.62 -14.27 16.76
CA THR A 7 16.41 -13.92 15.34
C THR A 7 16.82 -12.48 15.06
N ILE A 8 16.40 -11.53 15.89
CA ILE A 8 16.81 -10.11 15.77
C ILE A 8 18.34 -10.00 15.91
N LYS A 9 18.95 -10.63 16.91
CA LYS A 9 20.40 -10.64 17.08
C LYS A 9 21.14 -11.21 15.88
N ASN A 10 20.61 -12.26 15.25
CA ASN A 10 21.18 -12.87 14.05
C ASN A 10 21.05 -11.96 12.82
N ILE A 11 19.94 -11.24 12.68
CA ILE A 11 19.74 -10.24 11.62
C ILE A 11 20.80 -9.12 11.71
N PHE A 12 21.02 -8.60 12.92
CA PHE A 12 22.03 -7.54 13.14
C PHE A 12 23.48 -8.00 13.06
N LYS A 13 23.76 -9.32 13.12
CA LYS A 13 25.10 -9.90 12.90
C LYS A 13 25.53 -9.84 11.43
N ILE A 14 24.59 -9.81 10.49
CA ILE A 14 24.89 -9.76 9.06
C ILE A 14 25.09 -8.28 8.68
N GLU A 15 26.34 -7.91 8.37
CA GLU A 15 26.73 -6.53 8.11
C GLU A 15 25.95 -5.87 6.97
N GLU A 16 25.75 -6.59 5.87
CA GLU A 16 24.98 -6.07 4.73
C GLU A 16 23.52 -5.81 5.07
N LEU A 17 22.88 -6.74 5.78
CA LEU A 17 21.48 -6.61 6.18
C LEU A 17 21.30 -5.49 7.21
N ARG A 18 22.23 -5.39 8.17
CA ARG A 18 22.28 -4.28 9.13
C ARG A 18 22.39 -2.93 8.42
N THR A 19 23.29 -2.81 7.45
CA THR A 19 23.49 -1.57 6.69
C THR A 19 22.25 -1.18 5.92
N ARG A 20 21.57 -2.13 5.27
CA ARG A 20 20.31 -1.89 4.54
C ARG A 20 19.18 -1.46 5.47
N ILE A 21 19.05 -2.11 6.65
CA ILE A 21 18.04 -1.73 7.66
C ILE A 21 18.30 -0.31 8.17
N LEU A 22 19.54 0.00 8.58
CA LEU A 22 19.89 1.31 9.08
C LEU A 22 19.70 2.41 8.03
N TYR A 23 20.06 2.13 6.77
CA TYR A 23 19.80 3.04 5.65
C TYR A 23 18.30 3.31 5.47
N THR A 24 17.49 2.28 5.50
CA THR A 24 16.02 2.41 5.40
C THR A 24 15.47 3.27 6.54
N LEU A 25 15.87 2.96 7.78
CA LEU A 25 15.44 3.73 8.96
C LEU A 25 15.88 5.20 8.89
N ALA A 26 17.11 5.47 8.46
CA ALA A 26 17.60 6.83 8.32
C ALA A 26 16.76 7.65 7.32
N LEU A 27 16.43 7.08 6.14
CA LEU A 27 15.59 7.73 5.15
C LEU A 27 14.14 7.94 5.62
N LEU A 28 13.59 6.98 6.39
CA LEU A 28 12.27 7.11 7.00
C LEU A 28 12.22 8.22 8.06
N VAL A 29 13.30 8.40 8.84
CA VAL A 29 13.43 9.52 9.79
C VAL A 29 13.46 10.86 9.05
N ILE A 30 14.21 10.97 7.94
CA ILE A 30 14.24 12.19 7.10
C ILE A 30 12.83 12.52 6.58
N TYR A 31 12.10 11.51 6.08
CA TYR A 31 10.71 11.70 5.65
C TYR A 31 9.85 12.20 6.81
N ARG A 32 9.99 11.61 7.98
CA ARG A 32 9.17 11.99 9.15
C ARG A 32 9.47 13.40 9.63
N LEU A 33 10.73 13.81 9.68
CA LEU A 33 11.12 15.18 10.00
C LEU A 33 10.50 16.18 9.03
N GLY A 34 10.58 15.91 7.72
CA GLY A 34 10.00 16.79 6.70
C GLY A 34 8.49 16.91 6.76
N SER A 35 7.78 15.91 7.32
CA SER A 35 6.32 15.97 7.48
C SER A 35 5.87 16.99 8.56
N PHE A 36 6.77 17.49 9.40
CA PHE A 36 6.49 18.53 10.38
C PHE A 36 6.90 19.94 9.93
N ILE A 37 7.64 20.05 8.81
CA ILE A 37 8.04 21.35 8.28
C ILE A 37 6.84 21.96 7.55
N VAL A 38 6.26 23.01 8.12
CA VAL A 38 5.11 23.72 7.57
C VAL A 38 5.51 24.49 6.31
N LEU A 39 4.60 24.64 5.36
CA LEU A 39 4.79 25.46 4.15
C LEU A 39 5.19 26.91 4.53
N PRO A 40 6.23 27.47 3.93
CA PRO A 40 6.63 28.85 4.17
C PRO A 40 5.49 29.82 3.93
N GLY A 41 5.25 30.73 4.88
CA GLY A 41 4.18 31.71 4.79
C GLY A 41 2.86 31.30 5.41
N ILE A 42 2.80 30.19 6.14
CA ILE A 42 1.65 29.76 6.94
C ILE A 42 2.06 29.71 8.41
N ASP A 43 1.25 30.27 9.29
CA ASP A 43 1.47 30.25 10.74
C ASP A 43 1.05 28.90 11.33
N SER A 44 2.01 28.18 11.91
CA SER A 44 1.79 26.87 12.52
C SER A 44 0.85 26.91 13.73
N ALA A 45 0.77 28.03 14.46
CA ALA A 45 -0.06 28.16 15.64
C ALA A 45 -1.56 28.11 15.32
N GLN A 46 -1.95 28.53 14.13
CA GLN A 46 -3.35 28.53 13.67
C GLN A 46 -3.80 27.24 12.97
N LEU A 47 -2.89 26.29 12.80
CA LEU A 47 -3.18 24.99 12.17
C LEU A 47 -3.93 24.00 13.06
N ALA A 48 -4.06 24.28 14.37
CA ALA A 48 -4.75 23.40 15.30
C ALA A 48 -6.21 23.13 14.91
N ASN A 49 -6.88 24.12 14.32
CA ASN A 49 -8.25 23.99 13.83
C ASN A 49 -8.35 23.08 12.58
N LEU A 50 -7.30 23.02 11.75
CA LEU A 50 -7.24 22.11 10.61
C LEU A 50 -7.15 20.65 11.02
N GLN A 51 -6.47 20.36 12.11
CA GLN A 51 -6.31 18.97 12.57
C GLN A 51 -7.65 18.35 12.96
N SER A 52 -8.56 19.13 13.55
CA SER A 52 -9.90 18.66 13.90
C SER A 52 -10.80 18.48 12.68
N SER A 53 -10.79 19.42 11.73
CA SER A 53 -11.61 19.35 10.52
C SER A 53 -11.06 18.38 9.47
N SER A 54 -9.75 18.15 9.42
CA SER A 54 -9.11 17.20 8.49
C SER A 54 -9.16 15.74 8.94
N SER A 55 -9.83 15.45 10.06
CA SER A 55 -10.03 14.08 10.54
C SER A 55 -11.24 13.37 9.96
N GLU A 56 -12.11 14.08 9.23
CA GLU A 56 -13.36 13.54 8.71
C GLU A 56 -13.32 13.23 7.20
N GLY A 57 -14.00 12.18 6.81
CA GLY A 57 -14.22 11.81 5.43
C GLY A 57 -12.95 11.54 4.63
N LEU A 58 -12.96 11.97 3.37
CA LEU A 58 -11.87 11.77 2.42
C LEU A 58 -10.59 12.51 2.80
N VAL A 59 -10.72 13.72 3.36
CA VAL A 59 -9.60 14.52 3.81
C VAL A 59 -8.87 13.80 4.95
N GLY A 60 -9.61 13.10 5.82
CA GLY A 60 -9.06 12.24 6.86
C GLY A 60 -8.20 11.10 6.29
N LEU A 61 -8.63 10.47 5.20
CA LEU A 61 -7.85 9.43 4.52
C LEU A 61 -6.55 10.00 3.91
N LEU A 62 -6.61 11.14 3.21
CA LEU A 62 -5.42 11.80 2.66
C LEU A 62 -4.43 12.16 3.77
N ASN A 63 -4.94 12.68 4.88
CA ASN A 63 -4.16 13.02 6.05
C ASN A 63 -3.53 11.78 6.73
N MET A 64 -4.20 10.65 6.70
CA MET A 64 -3.69 9.38 7.19
C MET A 64 -2.54 8.84 6.32
N PHE A 65 -2.69 8.83 4.99
CA PHE A 65 -1.65 8.38 4.07
C PHE A 65 -0.41 9.27 4.08
N SER A 66 -0.59 10.58 4.29
CA SER A 66 0.52 11.52 4.44
C SER A 66 1.14 11.50 5.85
N GLY A 67 0.61 10.69 6.77
CA GLY A 67 1.10 10.60 8.15
C GLY A 67 0.89 11.88 8.97
N GLY A 68 -0.15 12.65 8.65
CA GLY A 68 -0.44 13.93 9.28
C GLY A 68 0.11 15.15 8.54
N ALA A 69 0.94 14.95 7.52
CA ALA A 69 1.56 16.04 6.78
C ALA A 69 0.53 16.92 6.04
N PHE A 70 -0.60 16.34 5.62
CA PHE A 70 -1.69 17.07 4.97
C PHE A 70 -2.36 18.07 5.94
N GLY A 71 -2.72 17.63 7.13
CA GLY A 71 -3.34 18.48 8.17
C GLY A 71 -2.37 19.46 8.82
N ASN A 72 -1.06 19.19 8.76
CA ASN A 72 -0.02 20.11 9.23
C ASN A 72 0.38 21.14 8.17
N ALA A 73 -0.28 21.19 7.02
CA ALA A 73 0.10 22.03 5.88
C ALA A 73 1.63 21.98 5.61
N SER A 74 2.21 20.76 5.63
CA SER A 74 3.65 20.60 5.50
C SER A 74 4.11 20.61 4.05
N ILE A 75 5.43 20.73 3.84
CA ILE A 75 6.07 20.61 2.52
C ILE A 75 5.74 19.26 1.86
N PHE A 76 5.49 18.20 2.67
CA PHE A 76 5.10 16.88 2.20
C PHE A 76 3.59 16.62 2.31
N ALA A 77 2.76 17.67 2.30
CA ALA A 77 1.31 17.55 2.50
C ALA A 77 0.63 16.58 1.51
N LEU A 78 0.99 16.62 0.23
CA LEU A 78 0.47 15.68 -0.78
C LEU A 78 1.08 14.27 -0.66
N GLY A 79 2.19 14.12 0.07
CA GLY A 79 2.84 12.84 0.32
C GLY A 79 3.17 12.07 -0.96
N VAL A 80 2.86 10.79 -0.96
CA VAL A 80 3.11 9.86 -2.09
C VAL A 80 1.86 9.69 -2.97
N MET A 81 0.71 10.28 -2.61
CA MET A 81 -0.57 10.06 -3.30
C MET A 81 -0.54 10.43 -4.80
N PRO A 82 0.04 11.56 -5.25
CA PRO A 82 0.12 11.88 -6.66
C PRO A 82 0.91 10.82 -7.46
N TYR A 83 1.98 10.29 -6.86
CA TYR A 83 2.79 9.23 -7.47
C TYR A 83 2.03 7.92 -7.58
N ILE A 84 1.27 7.53 -6.54
CA ILE A 84 0.43 6.33 -6.58
C ILE A 84 -0.60 6.46 -7.69
N SER A 85 -1.29 7.59 -7.78
CA SER A 85 -2.28 7.86 -8.82
C SER A 85 -1.65 7.78 -10.22
N ALA A 86 -0.48 8.37 -10.41
CA ALA A 86 0.27 8.30 -11.66
C ALA A 86 0.67 6.86 -12.03
N SER A 87 1.19 6.10 -11.05
CA SER A 87 1.59 4.71 -11.23
C SER A 87 0.40 3.82 -11.63
N ILE A 88 -0.75 4.05 -11.01
CA ILE A 88 -2.00 3.38 -11.34
C ILE A 88 -2.40 3.65 -12.78
N VAL A 89 -2.41 4.91 -13.20
CA VAL A 89 -2.77 5.30 -14.59
C VAL A 89 -1.81 4.65 -15.59
N ILE A 90 -0.51 4.66 -15.35
CA ILE A 90 0.48 4.03 -16.23
C ILE A 90 0.30 2.50 -16.31
N GLN A 91 -0.04 1.85 -15.18
CA GLN A 91 -0.35 0.41 -15.16
C GLN A 91 -1.60 0.10 -15.99
N LEU A 92 -2.66 0.91 -15.87
CA LEU A 92 -3.87 0.78 -16.68
C LEU A 92 -3.58 0.99 -18.17
N LEU A 93 -2.79 2.01 -18.51
CA LEU A 93 -2.36 2.23 -19.90
C LEU A 93 -1.57 1.04 -20.46
N GLY A 94 -0.82 0.33 -19.60
CA GLY A 94 -0.14 -0.92 -19.98
C GLY A 94 -1.09 -2.05 -20.42
N VAL A 95 -2.36 -1.99 -19.99
CA VAL A 95 -3.39 -2.96 -20.40
C VAL A 95 -4.08 -2.52 -21.69
N PHE A 96 -4.48 -1.24 -21.76
CA PHE A 96 -5.32 -0.73 -22.84
C PHE A 96 -4.53 -0.27 -24.08
N VAL A 97 -3.30 0.24 -23.88
CA VAL A 97 -2.50 0.82 -24.96
C VAL A 97 -1.37 -0.12 -25.39
N PRO A 98 -1.34 -0.58 -26.66
CA PRO A 98 -0.34 -1.53 -27.13
C PRO A 98 1.11 -1.07 -26.95
N TYR A 99 1.37 0.24 -26.99
CA TYR A 99 2.69 0.82 -26.78
C TYR A 99 3.22 0.52 -25.37
N PHE A 100 2.42 0.80 -24.32
CA PHE A 100 2.81 0.52 -22.93
C PHE A 100 2.91 -0.97 -22.65
N ARG A 101 2.07 -1.79 -23.31
CA ARG A 101 2.16 -3.25 -23.22
C ARG A 101 3.49 -3.78 -23.77
N LYS A 102 3.97 -3.24 -24.89
CA LYS A 102 5.31 -3.56 -25.42
C LYS A 102 6.41 -3.20 -24.44
N LEU A 103 6.35 -1.99 -23.84
CA LEU A 103 7.31 -1.57 -22.82
C LEU A 103 7.35 -2.50 -21.60
N GLN A 104 6.20 -3.04 -21.17
CA GLN A 104 6.17 -4.03 -20.08
C GLN A 104 6.89 -5.34 -20.46
N MET A 105 6.88 -5.72 -21.72
CA MET A 105 7.55 -6.93 -22.23
C MET A 105 9.05 -6.73 -22.48
N GLU A 106 9.53 -5.49 -22.65
CA GLU A 106 10.94 -5.16 -22.89
C GLU A 106 11.85 -5.35 -21.67
N GLY A 107 11.31 -5.81 -20.54
CA GLY A 107 12.07 -6.07 -19.31
C GLY A 107 12.57 -4.80 -18.63
N GLU A 108 13.85 -4.75 -18.23
CA GLU A 108 14.39 -3.66 -17.41
C GLU A 108 14.42 -2.31 -18.12
N SER A 109 14.73 -2.31 -19.42
CA SER A 109 14.72 -1.09 -20.24
C SER A 109 13.33 -0.47 -20.31
N GLY A 110 12.30 -1.29 -20.55
CA GLY A 110 10.91 -0.85 -20.56
C GLY A 110 10.44 -0.33 -19.20
N ARG A 111 10.83 -1.00 -18.11
CA ARG A 111 10.53 -0.54 -16.73
C ARG A 111 11.09 0.85 -16.44
N ARG A 112 12.33 1.13 -16.88
CA ARG A 112 12.93 2.47 -16.71
C ARG A 112 12.14 3.54 -17.44
N LYS A 113 11.71 3.28 -18.70
CA LYS A 113 10.85 4.21 -19.45
C LYS A 113 9.49 4.40 -18.77
N MET A 114 8.86 3.33 -18.32
CA MET A 114 7.59 3.42 -17.58
C MET A 114 7.72 4.27 -16.32
N ASN A 115 8.79 4.10 -15.55
CA ASN A 115 9.06 4.93 -14.38
C ASN A 115 9.24 6.41 -14.74
N GLN A 116 9.88 6.72 -15.88
CA GLN A 116 9.98 8.10 -16.37
C GLN A 116 8.60 8.69 -16.69
N TYR A 117 7.75 7.96 -17.41
CA TYR A 117 6.38 8.41 -17.68
C TYR A 117 5.57 8.60 -16.40
N THR A 118 5.74 7.72 -15.42
CA THR A 118 5.11 7.87 -14.10
C THR A 118 5.56 9.17 -13.43
N ARG A 119 6.84 9.52 -13.47
CA ARG A 119 7.36 10.78 -12.90
C ARG A 119 6.77 12.01 -13.59
N PHE A 120 6.73 12.03 -14.93
CA PHE A 120 6.12 13.14 -15.68
C PHE A 120 4.62 13.28 -15.36
N LEU A 121 3.91 12.17 -15.31
CA LEU A 121 2.50 12.18 -14.95
C LEU A 121 2.27 12.62 -13.50
N THR A 122 3.16 12.26 -12.58
CA THR A 122 3.13 12.73 -11.19
C THR A 122 3.24 14.24 -11.13
N ILE A 123 4.18 14.85 -11.88
CA ILE A 123 4.33 16.31 -11.97
C ILE A 123 3.03 16.96 -12.47
N ALA A 124 2.43 16.41 -13.54
CA ALA A 124 1.17 16.92 -14.09
C ALA A 124 0.03 16.85 -13.07
N ILE A 125 -0.08 15.74 -12.33
CA ILE A 125 -1.09 15.57 -11.28
C ILE A 125 -0.88 16.58 -10.15
N ILE A 126 0.35 16.82 -9.73
CA ILE A 126 0.66 17.80 -8.67
C ILE A 126 0.31 19.23 -9.10
N CYS A 127 0.55 19.58 -10.36
CA CYS A 127 0.15 20.90 -10.90
C CYS A 127 -1.37 21.13 -10.83
N ILE A 128 -2.17 20.06 -10.80
CA ILE A 128 -3.63 20.15 -10.65
C ILE A 128 -4.03 20.08 -9.16
N GLN A 129 -3.45 19.14 -8.42
CA GLN A 129 -3.80 18.92 -7.01
C GLN A 129 -3.22 19.98 -6.07
N GLY A 130 -2.08 20.60 -6.40
CA GLY A 130 -1.46 21.64 -5.58
C GLY A 130 -2.35 22.87 -5.40
N PRO A 131 -2.82 23.50 -6.48
CA PRO A 131 -3.77 24.61 -6.37
C PRO A 131 -5.08 24.23 -5.68
N ALA A 132 -5.60 23.01 -5.93
CA ALA A 132 -6.79 22.52 -5.25
C ALA A 132 -6.58 22.36 -3.74
N TYR A 133 -5.39 21.88 -3.33
CA TYR A 133 -5.02 21.81 -1.92
C TYR A 133 -4.92 23.20 -1.29
N MET A 134 -4.30 24.17 -1.97
CA MET A 134 -4.21 25.56 -1.50
C MET A 134 -5.59 26.21 -1.38
N ALA A 135 -6.50 25.98 -2.34
CA ALA A 135 -7.88 26.46 -2.26
C ALA A 135 -8.63 25.86 -1.05
N ASN A 136 -8.41 24.56 -0.77
CA ASN A 136 -8.96 23.90 0.42
C ASN A 136 -8.40 24.51 1.72
N LEU A 137 -7.09 24.81 1.78
CA LEU A 137 -6.48 25.48 2.93
C LEU A 137 -7.09 26.88 3.14
N HIS A 138 -7.27 27.66 2.09
CA HIS A 138 -7.89 28.99 2.19
C HIS A 138 -9.34 28.94 2.68
N SER A 139 -10.07 27.85 2.44
CA SER A 139 -11.44 27.68 2.95
C SER A 139 -11.52 27.28 4.42
N GLN A 140 -10.47 26.66 4.95
CA GLN A 140 -10.45 26.09 6.30
C GLN A 140 -9.69 26.97 7.33
N ILE A 141 -8.76 27.78 6.85
CA ILE A 141 -7.93 28.63 7.73
C ILE A 141 -8.27 30.10 7.50
N PRO A 142 -8.32 30.92 8.59
CA PRO A 142 -8.53 32.34 8.44
C PRO A 142 -7.38 33.00 7.68
N THR A 143 -7.69 34.05 6.93
CA THR A 143 -6.72 34.79 6.08
C THR A 143 -5.53 35.35 6.87
N SER A 144 -5.72 35.60 8.18
CA SER A 144 -4.66 36.05 9.09
C SER A 144 -3.53 35.02 9.27
N ALA A 145 -3.80 33.73 9.06
CA ALA A 145 -2.82 32.68 9.17
C ALA A 145 -1.82 32.63 8.00
N PHE A 146 -2.16 33.28 6.87
CA PHE A 146 -1.26 33.38 5.71
C PHE A 146 -0.32 34.59 5.87
N THR A 147 0.76 34.42 6.63
CA THR A 147 1.71 35.49 6.95
C THR A 147 2.37 36.09 5.71
N ALA A 148 2.57 35.30 4.65
CA ALA A 148 3.12 35.80 3.40
C ALA A 148 2.17 36.77 2.68
N VAL A 149 0.87 36.55 2.78
CA VAL A 149 -0.14 37.44 2.18
C VAL A 149 -0.43 38.61 3.10
N SER A 150 -0.61 38.38 4.40
CA SER A 150 -1.02 39.41 5.36
C SER A 150 0.11 40.35 5.77
N MET A 151 1.37 39.88 5.90
CA MET A 151 2.51 40.71 6.35
C MET A 151 3.43 41.13 5.21
N LEU A 152 3.65 40.27 4.19
CA LEU A 152 4.56 40.55 3.09
C LEU A 152 3.86 41.17 1.85
N GLY A 153 2.51 41.30 1.87
CA GLY A 153 1.73 41.88 0.78
C GLY A 153 1.75 41.09 -0.53
N TRP A 154 2.03 39.79 -0.46
CA TRP A 154 1.98 38.93 -1.65
C TRP A 154 0.52 38.78 -2.12
N SER A 155 0.30 38.78 -3.44
CA SER A 155 -1.01 38.42 -3.95
C SER A 155 -1.27 36.92 -3.75
N ASN A 156 -2.51 36.53 -3.46
CA ASN A 156 -2.91 35.13 -3.31
C ASN A 156 -2.48 34.26 -4.51
N PHE A 157 -2.44 34.85 -5.70
CA PHE A 157 -2.04 34.16 -6.92
C PHE A 157 -0.56 33.73 -6.87
N TRP A 158 0.35 34.65 -6.53
CA TRP A 158 1.79 34.34 -6.41
C TRP A 158 2.08 33.39 -5.26
N PHE A 159 1.40 33.57 -4.14
CA PHE A 159 1.51 32.64 -3.01
C PHE A 159 1.12 31.22 -3.38
N ASN A 160 0.00 31.02 -4.09
CA ASN A 160 -0.47 29.71 -4.54
C ASN A 160 0.50 29.06 -5.54
N ILE A 161 1.11 29.82 -6.45
CA ILE A 161 2.10 29.29 -7.39
C ILE A 161 3.35 28.82 -6.63
N VAL A 162 3.90 29.66 -5.77
CA VAL A 162 5.12 29.32 -5.02
C VAL A 162 4.88 28.13 -4.10
N SER A 163 3.76 28.09 -3.39
CA SER A 163 3.37 26.97 -2.53
C SER A 163 3.19 25.67 -3.34
N THR A 164 2.60 25.75 -4.54
CA THR A 164 2.46 24.59 -5.44
C THR A 164 3.82 24.08 -5.91
N LEU A 165 4.77 24.95 -6.22
CA LEU A 165 6.15 24.57 -6.58
C LEU A 165 6.88 23.92 -5.41
N ILE A 166 6.68 24.40 -4.18
CA ILE A 166 7.26 23.79 -2.98
C ILE A 166 6.67 22.40 -2.76
N LEU A 167 5.33 22.23 -2.88
CA LEU A 167 4.66 20.94 -2.79
C LEU A 167 5.14 19.97 -3.87
N LEU A 168 5.38 20.45 -5.08
CA LEU A 168 5.93 19.66 -6.17
C LEU A 168 7.34 19.16 -5.81
N GLY A 169 8.21 20.05 -5.34
CA GLY A 169 9.55 19.68 -4.87
C GLY A 169 9.50 18.67 -3.73
N GLY A 170 8.61 18.89 -2.76
CA GLY A 170 8.39 18.00 -1.62
C GLY A 170 7.93 16.60 -2.04
N THR A 171 6.93 16.51 -2.91
CA THR A 171 6.42 15.21 -3.40
C THR A 171 7.47 14.47 -4.24
N MET A 172 8.20 15.18 -5.11
CA MET A 172 9.29 14.59 -5.90
C MET A 172 10.41 14.08 -5.00
N PHE A 173 10.72 14.79 -3.92
CA PHE A 173 11.70 14.35 -2.94
C PHE A 173 11.25 13.10 -2.19
N VAL A 174 9.98 13.04 -1.74
CA VAL A 174 9.42 11.84 -1.08
C VAL A 174 9.42 10.64 -2.02
N MET A 175 9.08 10.84 -3.31
CA MET A 175 9.17 9.80 -4.32
C MET A 175 10.61 9.30 -4.47
N TRP A 176 11.59 10.21 -4.56
CA TRP A 176 13.01 9.88 -4.63
C TRP A 176 13.48 9.10 -3.40
N LEU A 177 13.04 9.48 -2.18
CA LEU A 177 13.29 8.71 -0.95
C LEU A 177 12.75 7.28 -1.08
N GLY A 178 11.51 7.10 -1.55
CA GLY A 178 10.90 5.79 -1.78
C GLY A 178 11.70 4.93 -2.75
N GLU A 179 12.14 5.48 -3.88
CA GLU A 179 13.00 4.80 -4.84
C GLU A 179 14.35 4.40 -4.22
N ARG A 180 14.98 5.29 -3.47
CA ARG A 180 16.26 5.01 -2.79
C ARG A 180 16.14 3.91 -1.73
N ILE A 181 15.04 3.87 -0.99
CA ILE A 181 14.78 2.78 -0.04
C ILE A 181 14.63 1.46 -0.81
N THR A 182 13.90 1.47 -1.93
CA THR A 182 13.70 0.26 -2.75
C THR A 182 15.01 -0.25 -3.35
N ASP A 183 15.87 0.65 -3.83
CA ASP A 183 17.14 0.28 -4.50
C ASP A 183 18.22 -0.21 -3.52
N ARG A 184 18.39 0.46 -2.39
CA ARG A 184 19.51 0.23 -1.47
C ARG A 184 19.10 -0.23 -0.08
N GLY A 185 17.83 -0.15 0.26
CA GLY A 185 17.27 -0.55 1.54
C GLY A 185 16.66 -1.95 1.54
N ILE A 186 15.61 -2.11 2.32
CA ILE A 186 14.80 -3.32 2.43
C ILE A 186 13.34 -2.97 2.16
N GLY A 187 12.65 -3.83 1.43
CA GLY A 187 11.24 -3.66 1.13
C GLY A 187 10.95 -2.70 -0.02
N ASN A 188 9.68 -2.45 -0.25
CA ASN A 188 9.23 -1.42 -1.18
C ASN A 188 9.19 -0.07 -0.45
N GLY A 189 10.07 0.85 -0.83
CA GLY A 189 10.25 2.12 -0.13
C GLY A 189 8.99 2.99 -0.09
N VAL A 190 8.23 3.05 -1.18
CA VAL A 190 6.97 3.81 -1.24
C VAL A 190 5.96 3.24 -0.24
N SER A 191 5.81 1.92 -0.21
CA SER A 191 4.90 1.24 0.72
C SER A 191 5.34 1.43 2.18
N LEU A 192 6.65 1.40 2.46
CA LEU A 192 7.20 1.66 3.80
C LEU A 192 6.94 3.10 4.27
N ILE A 193 7.07 4.08 3.38
CA ILE A 193 6.75 5.49 3.69
C ILE A 193 5.28 5.63 4.09
N ILE A 194 4.37 5.01 3.35
CA ILE A 194 2.94 5.02 3.67
C ILE A 194 2.67 4.32 5.00
N MET A 195 3.27 3.14 5.21
CA MET A 195 3.13 2.38 6.45
C MET A 195 3.58 3.19 7.68
N VAL A 196 4.72 3.86 7.60
CA VAL A 196 5.23 4.72 8.69
C VAL A 196 4.30 5.90 8.93
N GLY A 197 3.71 6.47 7.86
CA GLY A 197 2.68 7.51 7.99
C GLY A 197 1.46 7.02 8.77
N ILE A 198 0.96 5.83 8.45
CA ILE A 198 -0.18 5.21 9.13
C ILE A 198 0.15 4.92 10.60
N ILE A 199 1.27 4.24 10.87
CA ILE A 199 1.69 3.87 12.24
C ILE A 199 1.87 5.11 13.12
N ALA A 200 2.40 6.19 12.58
CA ALA A 200 2.67 7.41 13.32
C ALA A 200 1.39 8.10 13.86
N ARG A 201 0.23 7.83 13.26
CA ARG A 201 -1.06 8.34 13.72
C ARG A 201 -1.76 7.44 14.74
N LEU A 202 -1.37 6.18 14.82
CA LEU A 202 -2.00 5.21 15.71
C LEU A 202 -1.97 5.64 17.18
N PRO A 203 -0.84 6.13 17.76
CA PRO A 203 -0.82 6.58 19.16
C PRO A 203 -1.79 7.74 19.41
N TYR A 204 -1.88 8.69 18.47
CA TYR A 204 -2.80 9.83 18.59
C TYR A 204 -4.26 9.39 18.52
N ALA A 205 -4.60 8.52 17.58
CA ALA A 205 -5.95 7.95 17.46
C ALA A 205 -6.35 7.17 18.72
N LEU A 206 -5.41 6.38 19.27
CA LEU A 206 -5.64 5.62 20.50
C LEU A 206 -5.87 6.54 21.71
N THR A 207 -5.07 7.59 21.87
CA THR A 207 -5.24 8.55 22.98
C THR A 207 -6.56 9.33 22.86
N ALA A 208 -6.99 9.67 21.64
CA ALA A 208 -8.28 10.30 21.40
C ALA A 208 -9.44 9.38 21.79
N GLU A 209 -9.39 8.09 21.41
CA GLU A 209 -10.39 7.08 21.78
C GLU A 209 -10.48 6.89 23.30
N ILE A 210 -9.33 6.73 23.96
CA ILE A 210 -9.26 6.60 25.43
C ILE A 210 -9.86 7.83 26.09
N GLY A 211 -9.52 9.03 25.63
CA GLY A 211 -10.03 10.29 26.18
C GLY A 211 -11.56 10.39 26.05
N GLU A 212 -12.11 10.05 24.90
CA GLU A 212 -13.55 10.07 24.64
C GLU A 212 -14.30 9.05 25.51
N LYS A 213 -13.79 7.83 25.66
CA LYS A 213 -14.40 6.78 26.50
C LYS A 213 -14.29 7.05 28.00
N LEU A 214 -13.25 7.73 28.45
CA LEU A 214 -13.11 8.13 29.87
C LEU A 214 -13.99 9.32 30.24
N THR A 215 -14.24 10.24 29.31
CA THR A 215 -15.07 11.42 29.52
C THR A 215 -16.56 11.15 29.32
N SER A 216 -16.91 10.10 28.59
CA SER A 216 -18.31 9.68 28.45
C SER A 216 -18.82 9.11 29.77
N ASN A 217 -19.80 9.81 30.40
CA ASN A 217 -20.44 9.42 31.66
C ASN A 217 -21.27 8.13 31.63
N ALA A 218 -21.26 7.38 30.52
CA ALA A 218 -21.86 6.05 30.44
C ALA A 218 -20.90 5.04 31.08
N GLY A 219 -21.24 4.54 32.25
CA GLY A 219 -20.47 3.69 33.17
C GLY A 219 -19.90 2.36 32.59
N GLY A 220 -19.62 2.29 31.29
CA GLY A 220 -19.06 1.15 30.57
C GLY A 220 -17.93 1.51 29.59
N GLY A 221 -17.46 2.76 29.56
CA GLY A 221 -16.51 3.21 28.53
C GLY A 221 -15.21 2.42 28.47
N LEU A 222 -14.64 2.05 29.61
CA LEU A 222 -13.40 1.27 29.69
C LEU A 222 -13.62 -0.19 29.27
N LEU A 223 -14.76 -0.79 29.57
CA LEU A 223 -15.12 -2.14 29.15
C LEU A 223 -15.32 -2.19 27.63
N LEU A 224 -15.95 -1.17 27.06
CA LEU A 224 -16.17 -1.05 25.62
C LEU A 224 -14.84 -0.89 24.88
N LEU A 225 -13.89 -0.11 25.42
CA LEU A 225 -12.54 0.02 24.85
C LEU A 225 -11.79 -1.32 24.84
N ILE A 226 -11.92 -2.16 25.88
CA ILE A 226 -11.31 -3.49 25.88
C ILE A 226 -11.93 -4.37 24.77
N VAL A 227 -13.25 -4.34 24.61
CA VAL A 227 -13.94 -5.08 23.55
C VAL A 227 -13.47 -4.61 22.17
N GLU A 228 -13.35 -3.31 21.97
CA GLU A 228 -12.81 -2.72 20.74
C GLU A 228 -11.41 -3.22 20.44
N LEU A 229 -10.48 -3.20 21.41
CA LEU A 229 -9.12 -3.71 21.22
C LEU A 229 -9.09 -5.21 20.89
N VAL A 230 -9.96 -6.01 21.50
CA VAL A 230 -10.09 -7.44 21.20
C VAL A 230 -10.58 -7.64 19.76
N ILE A 231 -11.60 -6.91 19.33
CA ILE A 231 -12.10 -6.98 17.95
C ILE A 231 -11.00 -6.55 16.97
N LEU A 232 -10.29 -5.46 17.24
CA LEU A 232 -9.18 -5.00 16.43
C LEU A 232 -8.12 -6.10 16.27
N PHE A 233 -7.76 -6.79 17.35
CA PHE A 233 -6.82 -7.91 17.30
C PHE A 233 -7.30 -9.03 16.37
N PHE A 234 -8.57 -9.45 16.46
CA PHE A 234 -9.12 -10.46 15.56
C PHE A 234 -9.14 -10.02 14.10
N VAL A 235 -9.42 -8.73 13.84
CA VAL A 235 -9.38 -8.16 12.49
C VAL A 235 -7.96 -8.21 11.92
N PHE A 236 -6.94 -7.88 12.72
CA PHE A 236 -5.52 -8.05 12.31
C PHE A 236 -5.18 -9.49 11.97
N VAL A 237 -5.60 -10.44 12.81
CA VAL A 237 -5.37 -11.88 12.55
C VAL A 237 -6.05 -12.33 11.26
N ALA A 238 -7.28 -11.89 11.02
CA ALA A 238 -8.02 -12.19 9.79
C ALA A 238 -7.34 -11.58 8.55
N ALA A 239 -6.86 -10.34 8.63
CA ALA A 239 -6.13 -9.69 7.55
C ALA A 239 -4.81 -10.41 7.24
N ILE A 240 -4.03 -10.81 8.25
CA ILE A 240 -2.81 -11.59 8.09
C ILE A 240 -3.12 -12.94 7.41
N ALA A 241 -4.15 -13.64 7.87
CA ALA A 241 -4.58 -14.91 7.29
C ALA A 241 -4.94 -14.76 5.81
N LEU A 242 -5.65 -13.67 5.43
CA LEU A 242 -6.00 -13.37 4.05
C LEU A 242 -4.76 -13.15 3.17
N VAL A 243 -3.81 -12.33 3.64
CA VAL A 243 -2.61 -11.98 2.86
C VAL A 243 -1.68 -13.18 2.71
N GLN A 244 -1.58 -14.05 3.74
CA GLN A 244 -0.76 -15.26 3.70
C GLN A 244 -1.44 -16.45 3.03
N ALA A 245 -2.73 -16.40 2.80
CA ALA A 245 -3.49 -17.52 2.25
C ALA A 245 -3.05 -17.85 0.82
N VAL A 246 -2.62 -19.09 0.61
CA VAL A 246 -2.16 -19.60 -0.67
C VAL A 246 -2.80 -20.94 -1.03
N ARG A 247 -3.20 -21.09 -2.29
CA ARG A 247 -3.61 -22.37 -2.85
C ARG A 247 -2.40 -23.07 -3.45
N LYS A 248 -2.04 -24.23 -2.94
CA LYS A 248 -0.93 -25.06 -3.44
C LYS A 248 -1.41 -25.90 -4.61
N VAL A 249 -0.87 -25.67 -5.81
CA VAL A 249 -1.13 -26.47 -7.01
C VAL A 249 0.00 -27.47 -7.19
N PRO A 250 -0.27 -28.81 -7.22
CA PRO A 250 0.78 -29.81 -7.35
C PRO A 250 1.33 -29.81 -8.78
N VAL A 251 2.65 -29.77 -8.90
CA VAL A 251 3.39 -29.86 -10.16
C VAL A 251 4.41 -30.96 -10.04
N GLN A 252 4.55 -31.74 -11.09
CA GLN A 252 5.55 -32.80 -11.19
C GLN A 252 6.52 -32.47 -12.31
N TYR A 253 7.82 -32.55 -12.01
CA TYR A 253 8.86 -32.39 -13.01
C TYR A 253 9.30 -33.75 -13.53
N ALA A 254 9.63 -33.81 -14.83
CA ALA A 254 10.13 -35.02 -15.45
C ALA A 254 11.43 -35.48 -14.79
N LYS A 255 11.56 -36.78 -14.58
CA LYS A 255 12.79 -37.36 -14.08
C LYS A 255 13.87 -37.23 -15.14
N ARG A 256 15.03 -36.70 -14.79
CA ARG A 256 16.23 -36.75 -15.64
C ARG A 256 17.21 -37.75 -15.05
N VAL A 257 17.68 -38.67 -15.89
CA VAL A 257 18.73 -39.62 -15.52
C VAL A 257 20.03 -39.10 -16.13
N ILE A 258 21.01 -38.78 -15.30
CA ILE A 258 22.35 -38.38 -15.73
C ILE A 258 23.31 -39.39 -15.15
N GLY A 259 23.83 -40.33 -15.99
CA GLY A 259 24.59 -41.46 -15.54
C GLY A 259 23.76 -42.41 -14.67
N ASN A 260 24.29 -42.84 -13.54
CA ASN A 260 23.64 -43.75 -12.59
C ASN A 260 22.76 -43.02 -11.53
N LYS A 261 22.60 -41.67 -11.63
CA LYS A 261 21.84 -40.91 -10.65
C LYS A 261 20.56 -40.34 -11.28
N GLN A 262 19.45 -40.60 -10.62
CA GLN A 262 18.15 -40.00 -10.98
C GLN A 262 18.01 -38.64 -10.31
N TYR A 263 17.80 -37.60 -11.12
CA TYR A 263 17.48 -36.23 -10.68
C TYR A 263 16.04 -35.91 -11.08
N GLY A 264 15.28 -35.28 -10.16
CA GLY A 264 13.89 -34.87 -10.42
C GLY A 264 12.85 -35.90 -9.97
N GLY A 265 11.60 -35.72 -10.38
CA GLY A 265 10.49 -36.60 -9.99
C GLY A 265 9.84 -36.28 -8.65
N VAL A 266 10.33 -35.28 -7.93
CA VAL A 266 9.72 -34.81 -6.67
C VAL A 266 8.50 -33.95 -7.01
N ARG A 267 7.39 -34.20 -6.31
CA ARG A 267 6.21 -33.31 -6.38
C ARG A 267 6.56 -31.99 -5.74
N GLN A 268 6.44 -30.93 -6.52
CA GLN A 268 6.55 -29.55 -6.04
C GLN A 268 5.17 -28.89 -6.07
N TYR A 269 5.01 -27.79 -5.35
CA TYR A 269 3.75 -27.05 -5.30
C TYR A 269 4.01 -25.62 -5.74
N ILE A 270 3.19 -25.15 -6.66
CA ILE A 270 3.14 -23.72 -7.01
C ILE A 270 2.18 -23.03 -6.03
N PRO A 271 2.67 -22.09 -5.20
CA PRO A 271 1.79 -21.32 -4.31
C PRO A 271 1.06 -20.25 -5.10
N MET A 272 -0.26 -20.38 -5.26
CA MET A 272 -1.10 -19.33 -5.83
C MET A 272 -1.70 -18.52 -4.67
N LYS A 273 -1.35 -17.25 -4.56
CA LYS A 273 -1.88 -16.36 -3.52
C LYS A 273 -3.39 -16.15 -3.75
N ILE A 274 -4.19 -16.21 -2.69
CA ILE A 274 -5.64 -15.92 -2.74
C ILE A 274 -5.84 -14.44 -3.07
N ASN A 275 -5.07 -13.57 -2.43
CA ASN A 275 -5.02 -12.16 -2.76
C ASN A 275 -3.77 -11.86 -3.61
N SER A 276 -3.82 -12.18 -4.90
CA SER A 276 -2.73 -11.85 -5.85
C SER A 276 -2.71 -10.38 -6.20
N ALA A 277 -3.83 -9.70 -6.06
CA ALA A 277 -3.99 -8.27 -6.36
C ALA A 277 -3.42 -7.35 -5.27
N GLY A 278 -3.17 -7.88 -4.05
CA GLY A 278 -2.66 -7.09 -2.93
C GLY A 278 -3.67 -6.03 -2.45
N VAL A 279 -3.18 -4.83 -2.20
CA VAL A 279 -3.97 -3.69 -1.71
C VAL A 279 -4.51 -2.81 -2.85
N MET A 280 -3.97 -2.98 -4.07
CA MET A 280 -4.29 -2.14 -5.23
C MET A 280 -5.79 -2.00 -5.53
N PRO A 281 -6.62 -3.07 -5.51
CA PRO A 281 -8.04 -2.96 -5.79
C PRO A 281 -8.77 -1.96 -4.89
N ILE A 282 -8.41 -1.90 -3.61
CA ILE A 282 -9.05 -0.99 -2.65
C ILE A 282 -8.64 0.46 -2.93
N ILE A 283 -7.37 0.69 -3.27
CA ILE A 283 -6.88 2.03 -3.64
C ILE A 283 -7.61 2.54 -4.89
N PHE A 284 -7.80 1.66 -5.90
CA PHE A 284 -8.58 1.99 -7.09
C PHE A 284 -10.04 2.31 -6.79
N ALA A 285 -10.69 1.48 -5.97
CA ALA A 285 -12.07 1.69 -5.55
C ALA A 285 -12.22 3.03 -4.81
N GLN A 286 -11.29 3.35 -3.91
CA GLN A 286 -11.27 4.64 -3.21
C GLN A 286 -11.07 5.83 -4.17
N ALA A 287 -10.15 5.71 -5.11
CA ALA A 287 -9.93 6.76 -6.10
C ALA A 287 -11.19 7.03 -6.94
N LEU A 288 -11.94 5.98 -7.31
CA LEU A 288 -13.21 6.13 -8.02
C LEU A 288 -14.33 6.74 -7.15
N MET A 289 -14.32 6.45 -5.85
CA MET A 289 -15.30 7.04 -4.92
C MET A 289 -15.10 8.55 -4.72
N LEU A 290 -14.02 9.14 -5.27
CA LEU A 290 -13.84 10.59 -5.33
C LEU A 290 -14.69 11.27 -6.41
N PHE A 291 -15.00 10.56 -7.50
CA PHE A 291 -15.74 11.13 -8.62
C PHE A 291 -17.13 11.68 -8.25
N PRO A 292 -17.95 10.99 -7.41
CA PRO A 292 -19.23 11.53 -7.00
C PRO A 292 -19.13 12.92 -6.33
N MET A 293 -18.03 13.24 -5.67
CA MET A 293 -17.83 14.57 -5.05
C MET A 293 -17.72 15.68 -6.10
N ILE A 294 -17.18 15.39 -7.30
CA ILE A 294 -17.10 16.37 -8.39
C ILE A 294 -18.52 16.74 -8.86
N PHE A 295 -19.43 15.77 -8.85
CA PHE A 295 -20.83 16.00 -9.23
C PHE A 295 -21.64 16.81 -8.21
N SER A 296 -21.11 17.04 -7.00
CA SER A 296 -21.76 17.91 -5.99
C SER A 296 -21.86 19.36 -6.42
N GLN A 297 -21.07 19.77 -7.41
CA GLN A 297 -21.09 21.14 -7.96
C GLN A 297 -22.29 21.39 -8.88
N PHE A 298 -22.96 20.34 -9.36
CA PHE A 298 -24.11 20.45 -10.25
C PHE A 298 -25.40 20.24 -9.45
N ASP A 299 -26.34 21.15 -9.50
CA ASP A 299 -27.60 21.12 -8.73
C ASP A 299 -28.43 19.84 -9.02
N ALA A 300 -28.42 19.35 -10.27
CA ALA A 300 -29.17 18.16 -10.69
C ALA A 300 -28.64 16.87 -10.03
N THR A 301 -27.38 16.81 -9.65
CA THR A 301 -26.72 15.61 -9.09
C THR A 301 -26.35 15.75 -7.62
N ARG A 302 -26.69 16.89 -7.00
CA ARG A 302 -26.35 17.19 -5.61
C ARG A 302 -26.89 16.17 -4.61
N GLY A 303 -28.11 15.68 -4.83
CA GLY A 303 -28.71 14.62 -3.99
C GLY A 303 -27.94 13.29 -4.06
N PHE A 304 -27.55 12.87 -5.26
CA PHE A 304 -26.73 11.68 -5.45
C PHE A 304 -25.34 11.85 -4.82
N ALA A 305 -24.71 13.00 -5.03
CA ALA A 305 -23.41 13.28 -4.45
C ALA A 305 -23.44 13.29 -2.91
N ALA A 306 -24.49 13.83 -2.29
CA ALA A 306 -24.67 13.84 -0.84
C ALA A 306 -24.77 12.41 -0.25
N VAL A 307 -25.54 11.53 -0.90
CA VAL A 307 -25.67 10.12 -0.49
C VAL A 307 -24.34 9.38 -0.63
N MET A 308 -23.59 9.63 -1.71
CA MET A 308 -22.29 9.00 -1.97
C MET A 308 -21.12 9.62 -1.18
N SER A 309 -21.30 10.79 -0.59
CA SER A 309 -20.29 11.41 0.28
C SER A 309 -20.40 10.94 1.74
N ASN A 310 -21.51 10.32 2.11
CA ASN A 310 -21.71 9.82 3.47
C ASN A 310 -20.97 8.50 3.68
N TYR A 311 -19.80 8.57 4.31
CA TYR A 311 -18.88 7.45 4.54
C TYR A 311 -19.49 6.30 5.36
N THR A 312 -20.42 6.59 6.27
CA THR A 312 -21.14 5.60 7.08
C THR A 312 -22.41 5.09 6.40
N GLY A 313 -22.80 5.69 5.27
CA GLY A 313 -24.02 5.35 4.55
C GLY A 313 -23.96 3.96 3.91
N ILE A 314 -25.10 3.27 3.89
CA ILE A 314 -25.22 1.93 3.29
C ILE A 314 -24.89 1.96 1.79
N TRP A 315 -25.36 2.97 1.06
CA TRP A 315 -25.15 3.09 -0.38
C TRP A 315 -23.68 3.33 -0.73
N TYR A 316 -22.97 4.15 0.06
CA TYR A 316 -21.53 4.34 -0.08
C TYR A 316 -20.80 3.00 0.07
N ASN A 317 -21.04 2.30 1.18
CA ASN A 317 -20.33 1.05 1.51
C ASN A 317 -20.68 -0.09 0.54
N LEU A 318 -21.92 -0.17 0.07
CA LEU A 318 -22.33 -1.17 -0.93
C LEU A 318 -21.62 -0.92 -2.27
N THR A 319 -21.62 0.32 -2.75
CA THR A 319 -20.93 0.69 -4.00
C THR A 319 -19.44 0.44 -3.88
N PHE A 320 -18.85 0.83 -2.75
CA PHE A 320 -17.43 0.60 -2.47
C PHE A 320 -17.07 -0.89 -2.47
N ALA A 321 -17.89 -1.75 -1.82
CA ALA A 321 -17.70 -3.20 -1.84
C ALA A 321 -17.74 -3.78 -3.26
N ILE A 322 -18.73 -3.39 -4.05
CA ILE A 322 -18.87 -3.85 -5.44
C ILE A 322 -17.65 -3.45 -6.26
N LEU A 323 -17.19 -2.20 -6.12
CA LEU A 323 -15.99 -1.71 -6.79
C LEU A 323 -14.73 -2.49 -6.37
N VAL A 324 -14.56 -2.77 -5.06
CA VAL A 324 -13.44 -3.57 -4.57
C VAL A 324 -13.43 -4.97 -5.19
N VAL A 325 -14.59 -5.64 -5.24
CA VAL A 325 -14.70 -6.97 -5.87
C VAL A 325 -14.36 -6.88 -7.36
N LEU A 326 -14.94 -5.93 -8.09
CA LEU A 326 -14.70 -5.74 -9.52
C LEU A 326 -13.22 -5.48 -9.81
N PHE A 327 -12.59 -4.57 -9.08
CA PHE A 327 -11.17 -4.28 -9.26
C PHE A 327 -10.27 -5.43 -8.83
N THR A 328 -10.66 -6.23 -7.86
CA THR A 328 -9.89 -7.44 -7.48
C THR A 328 -9.82 -8.42 -8.63
N TYR A 329 -10.94 -8.69 -9.29
CA TYR A 329 -10.97 -9.53 -10.47
C TYR A 329 -10.17 -8.93 -11.62
N PHE A 330 -10.40 -7.66 -11.92
CA PHE A 330 -9.69 -6.94 -12.97
C PHE A 330 -8.17 -6.98 -12.75
N TYR A 331 -7.71 -6.60 -11.56
CA TYR A 331 -6.28 -6.53 -11.25
C TYR A 331 -5.63 -7.92 -11.21
N THR A 332 -6.33 -8.92 -10.71
CA THR A 332 -5.85 -10.31 -10.73
C THR A 332 -5.64 -10.80 -12.15
N ALA A 333 -6.59 -10.55 -13.05
CA ALA A 333 -6.49 -10.92 -14.47
C ALA A 333 -5.31 -10.22 -15.19
N VAL A 334 -4.99 -8.99 -14.78
CA VAL A 334 -3.86 -8.23 -15.34
C VAL A 334 -2.51 -8.71 -14.81
N THR A 335 -2.44 -8.98 -13.50
CA THR A 335 -1.17 -9.28 -12.82
C THR A 335 -0.73 -10.73 -13.05
N VAL A 336 -1.66 -11.66 -13.08
CA VAL A 336 -1.37 -13.08 -13.25
C VAL A 336 -1.75 -13.52 -14.66
N ASN A 337 -0.75 -13.97 -15.43
CA ASN A 337 -0.96 -14.48 -16.77
C ASN A 337 -0.85 -16.02 -16.78
N PRO A 338 -1.97 -16.76 -16.81
CA PRO A 338 -1.96 -18.21 -16.76
C PRO A 338 -1.26 -18.85 -17.96
N THR A 339 -1.26 -18.18 -19.13
CA THR A 339 -0.61 -18.71 -20.34
C THR A 339 0.91 -18.65 -20.19
N MET A 340 1.47 -17.53 -19.71
CA MET A 340 2.91 -17.43 -19.40
C MET A 340 3.34 -18.48 -18.38
N MET A 341 2.57 -18.65 -17.29
CA MET A 341 2.88 -19.66 -16.27
C MET A 341 2.87 -21.07 -16.84
N ALA A 342 1.91 -21.41 -17.70
CA ALA A 342 1.85 -22.72 -18.35
C ALA A 342 3.01 -22.96 -19.31
N ASP A 343 3.44 -21.94 -20.05
CA ASP A 343 4.57 -22.01 -20.99
C ASP A 343 5.90 -22.14 -20.20
N ASP A 344 6.09 -21.42 -19.14
CA ASP A 344 7.28 -21.52 -18.27
C ASP A 344 7.36 -22.90 -17.62
N MET A 345 6.24 -23.44 -17.14
CA MET A 345 6.18 -24.83 -16.65
C MET A 345 6.58 -25.81 -17.75
N ARG A 346 6.05 -25.68 -18.94
CA ARG A 346 6.36 -26.55 -20.08
C ARG A 346 7.84 -26.49 -20.45
N ARG A 347 8.42 -25.29 -20.53
CA ARG A 347 9.86 -25.08 -20.80
C ARG A 347 10.76 -25.74 -19.78
N ASN A 348 10.35 -25.71 -18.51
CA ASN A 348 11.09 -26.33 -17.40
C ASN A 348 10.79 -27.84 -17.23
N GLY A 349 10.01 -28.47 -18.13
CA GLY A 349 9.66 -29.89 -18.07
C GLY A 349 8.69 -30.24 -16.92
N GLY A 350 7.98 -29.24 -16.40
CA GLY A 350 6.94 -29.42 -15.37
C GLY A 350 5.56 -29.67 -15.99
N PHE A 351 4.76 -30.49 -15.34
CA PHE A 351 3.38 -30.74 -15.74
C PHE A 351 2.49 -30.94 -14.49
N ILE A 352 1.21 -30.65 -14.65
CA ILE A 352 0.21 -30.90 -13.62
C ILE A 352 -0.35 -32.32 -13.83
N PRO A 353 -0.31 -33.21 -12.82
CA PRO A 353 -0.87 -34.56 -12.96
C PRO A 353 -2.34 -34.52 -13.39
N GLY A 354 -2.68 -35.24 -14.46
CA GLY A 354 -4.03 -35.29 -15.01
C GLY A 354 -4.39 -34.20 -16.00
N VAL A 355 -3.50 -33.23 -16.30
CA VAL A 355 -3.74 -32.14 -17.23
C VAL A 355 -2.68 -32.15 -18.34
N LYS A 356 -3.11 -32.06 -19.61
CA LYS A 356 -2.19 -32.00 -20.77
C LYS A 356 -1.36 -30.69 -20.72
N PRO A 357 -0.03 -30.76 -20.90
CA PRO A 357 0.83 -29.57 -20.93
C PRO A 357 0.43 -28.59 -22.05
N GLY A 358 0.58 -27.29 -21.80
CA GLY A 358 0.26 -26.21 -22.74
C GLY A 358 -1.11 -25.58 -22.46
N LYS A 359 -1.93 -25.40 -23.49
CA LYS A 359 -3.20 -24.67 -23.42
C LYS A 359 -4.17 -25.19 -22.33
N LYS A 360 -4.27 -26.51 -22.15
CA LYS A 360 -5.11 -27.13 -21.10
C LYS A 360 -4.59 -26.80 -19.69
N THR A 361 -3.29 -26.71 -19.51
CA THR A 361 -2.68 -26.26 -18.24
C THR A 361 -3.02 -24.80 -17.96
N ALA A 362 -2.98 -23.92 -18.97
CA ALA A 362 -3.38 -22.53 -18.84
C ALA A 362 -4.86 -22.39 -18.45
N GLU A 363 -5.77 -23.10 -19.14
CA GLU A 363 -7.21 -23.14 -18.81
C GLU A 363 -7.47 -23.65 -17.38
N TYR A 364 -6.73 -24.66 -16.94
CA TYR A 364 -6.83 -25.18 -15.57
C TYR A 364 -6.36 -24.18 -14.52
N LEU A 365 -5.23 -23.52 -14.74
CA LEU A 365 -4.72 -22.46 -13.85
C LEU A 365 -5.69 -21.27 -13.78
N ASP A 366 -6.24 -20.85 -14.93
CA ASP A 366 -7.23 -19.78 -14.99
C ASP A 366 -8.50 -20.13 -14.21
N SER A 367 -9.00 -21.36 -14.34
CA SER A 367 -10.13 -21.85 -13.57
C SER A 367 -9.87 -21.85 -12.05
N ILE A 368 -8.65 -22.23 -11.62
CA ILE A 368 -8.26 -22.14 -10.20
C ILE A 368 -8.22 -20.70 -9.75
N MET A 369 -7.59 -19.82 -10.53
CA MET A 369 -7.47 -18.40 -10.22
C MET A 369 -8.84 -17.75 -10.02
N SER A 370 -9.76 -17.93 -10.96
CA SER A 370 -11.12 -17.38 -10.86
C SER A 370 -11.86 -17.85 -9.60
N ARG A 371 -11.74 -19.14 -9.27
CA ARG A 371 -12.38 -19.70 -8.07
C ARG A 371 -11.75 -19.22 -6.75
N VAL A 372 -10.45 -18.97 -6.75
CA VAL A 372 -9.70 -18.54 -5.55
C VAL A 372 -9.87 -17.02 -5.36
N THR A 373 -9.98 -16.25 -6.44
CA THR A 373 -10.20 -14.81 -6.39
C THR A 373 -11.54 -14.42 -5.78
N LEU A 374 -12.61 -15.22 -5.99
CA LEU A 374 -13.94 -14.92 -5.46
C LEU A 374 -13.96 -14.78 -3.91
N PRO A 375 -13.58 -15.80 -3.12
CA PRO A 375 -13.53 -15.64 -1.67
C PRO A 375 -12.53 -14.54 -1.24
N GLY A 376 -11.40 -14.41 -1.94
CA GLY A 376 -10.43 -13.35 -1.68
C GLY A 376 -11.01 -11.95 -1.84
N SER A 377 -11.76 -11.69 -2.91
CA SER A 377 -12.41 -10.41 -3.18
C SER A 377 -13.50 -10.06 -2.18
N ILE A 378 -14.30 -11.07 -1.75
CA ILE A 378 -15.34 -10.88 -0.72
C ILE A 378 -14.69 -10.52 0.62
N PHE A 379 -13.65 -11.25 1.04
CA PHE A 379 -12.91 -10.91 2.26
C PHE A 379 -12.26 -9.53 2.21
N LEU A 380 -11.68 -9.16 1.06
CA LEU A 380 -11.15 -7.82 0.85
C LEU A 380 -12.23 -6.74 0.99
N ALA A 381 -13.40 -6.95 0.39
CA ALA A 381 -14.54 -6.04 0.49
C ALA A 381 -15.04 -5.93 1.93
N LEU A 382 -15.12 -7.04 2.67
CA LEU A 382 -15.49 -7.03 4.09
C LEU A 382 -14.51 -6.20 4.92
N ILE A 383 -13.20 -6.44 4.78
CA ILE A 383 -12.17 -5.65 5.50
C ILE A 383 -12.24 -4.17 5.10
N ALA A 384 -12.56 -3.87 3.84
CA ALA A 384 -12.65 -2.51 3.35
C ALA A 384 -13.80 -1.71 3.99
N ILE A 385 -14.92 -2.38 4.35
CA ILE A 385 -16.11 -1.76 4.94
C ILE A 385 -16.03 -1.71 6.48
N LEU A 386 -15.19 -2.55 7.11
CA LEU A 386 -15.09 -2.62 8.58
C LEU A 386 -14.98 -1.26 9.30
N PRO A 387 -14.23 -0.25 8.79
CA PRO A 387 -14.18 1.06 9.42
C PRO A 387 -15.55 1.72 9.57
N ALA A 388 -16.40 1.61 8.55
CA ALA A 388 -17.76 2.17 8.60
C ALA A 388 -18.61 1.48 9.67
N PHE A 389 -18.51 0.15 9.82
CA PHE A 389 -19.16 -0.56 10.90
C PHE A 389 -18.66 -0.15 12.28
N ALA A 390 -17.34 0.01 12.44
CA ALA A 390 -16.74 0.47 13.69
C ALA A 390 -17.27 1.86 14.09
N MET A 391 -17.39 2.79 13.13
CA MET A 391 -17.97 4.13 13.37
C MET A 391 -19.44 4.06 13.81
N VAL A 392 -20.24 3.19 13.19
CA VAL A 392 -21.64 2.99 13.59
C VAL A 392 -21.75 2.39 14.99
N CYS A 393 -20.77 1.57 15.40
CA CYS A 393 -20.69 1.02 16.77
C CYS A 393 -20.19 2.03 17.83
N GLY A 394 -19.89 3.28 17.43
CA GLY A 394 -19.47 4.35 18.36
C GLY A 394 -17.97 4.40 18.63
N VAL A 395 -17.15 3.89 17.70
CA VAL A 395 -15.70 4.08 17.70
C VAL A 395 -15.37 5.42 17.05
N ASN A 396 -14.43 6.17 17.61
CA ASN A 396 -13.98 7.44 17.03
C ASN A 396 -13.50 7.29 15.59
N ASN A 397 -13.81 8.25 14.72
CA ASN A 397 -13.48 8.22 13.29
C ASN A 397 -11.99 7.97 13.02
N GLN A 398 -11.11 8.54 13.83
CA GLN A 398 -9.67 8.38 13.68
C GLN A 398 -9.22 6.95 14.02
N PHE A 399 -9.77 6.37 15.09
CA PHE A 399 -9.43 5.02 15.52
C PHE A 399 -10.12 3.97 14.65
N ALA A 400 -11.35 4.21 14.20
CA ALA A 400 -12.09 3.33 13.30
C ALA A 400 -11.33 3.06 11.98
N SER A 401 -10.58 4.03 11.47
CA SER A 401 -9.77 3.88 10.26
C SER A 401 -8.70 2.79 10.35
N PHE A 402 -8.31 2.36 11.57
CA PHE A 402 -7.38 1.25 11.80
C PHE A 402 -8.05 -0.12 11.84
N TYR A 403 -9.39 -0.20 11.93
CA TYR A 403 -10.12 -1.47 11.91
C TYR A 403 -10.17 -2.13 10.54
N GLY A 404 -9.81 -1.42 9.48
CA GLY A 404 -9.90 -2.00 8.15
C GLY A 404 -9.49 -1.02 7.06
N GLY A 405 -10.07 -1.20 5.89
CA GLY A 405 -9.79 -0.40 4.73
C GLY A 405 -8.36 -0.58 4.22
N THR A 406 -7.87 0.42 3.52
CA THR A 406 -6.52 0.43 2.95
C THR A 406 -5.43 0.46 4.00
N SER A 407 -5.63 1.16 5.12
CA SER A 407 -4.61 1.35 6.15
C SER A 407 -4.15 0.05 6.78
N LEU A 408 -5.10 -0.77 7.24
CA LEU A 408 -4.80 -2.07 7.84
C LEU A 408 -4.14 -3.02 6.84
N LEU A 409 -4.66 -3.08 5.61
CA LEU A 409 -4.13 -3.97 4.59
C LEU A 409 -2.74 -3.55 4.11
N ILE A 410 -2.48 -2.24 3.98
CA ILE A 410 -1.14 -1.74 3.67
C ILE A 410 -0.19 -2.10 4.80
N LEU A 411 -0.57 -1.86 6.05
CA LEU A 411 0.27 -2.17 7.20
C LEU A 411 0.64 -3.65 7.24
N VAL A 412 -0.35 -4.54 7.15
CA VAL A 412 -0.13 -5.99 7.15
C VAL A 412 0.66 -6.45 5.93
N GLY A 413 0.29 -5.98 4.73
CA GLY A 413 0.95 -6.36 3.48
C GLY A 413 2.42 -5.95 3.46
N VAL A 414 2.72 -4.71 3.81
CA VAL A 414 4.10 -4.18 3.80
C VAL A 414 4.98 -4.88 4.84
N VAL A 415 4.45 -5.12 6.05
CA VAL A 415 5.19 -5.87 7.09
C VAL A 415 5.51 -7.28 6.62
N LEU A 416 4.53 -7.98 6.05
CA LEU A 416 4.73 -9.36 5.58
C LEU A 416 5.70 -9.42 4.39
N ASP A 417 5.57 -8.52 3.42
CA ASP A 417 6.48 -8.46 2.26
C ASP A 417 7.92 -8.13 2.71
N THR A 418 8.09 -7.23 3.67
CA THR A 418 9.39 -6.88 4.23
C THR A 418 10.02 -8.05 4.97
N LEU A 419 9.22 -8.77 5.78
CA LEU A 419 9.68 -9.99 6.47
C LEU A 419 10.08 -11.08 5.49
N GLN A 420 9.30 -11.33 4.43
CA GLN A 420 9.64 -12.32 3.40
C GLN A 420 10.95 -11.97 2.68
N GLN A 421 11.21 -10.68 2.42
CA GLN A 421 12.49 -10.25 1.84
C GLN A 421 13.67 -10.48 2.78
N ILE A 422 13.50 -10.19 4.08
CA ILE A 422 14.52 -10.44 5.10
C ILE A 422 14.80 -11.94 5.19
N GLU A 423 13.78 -12.78 5.26
CA GLU A 423 13.92 -14.24 5.29
C GLU A 423 14.62 -14.78 4.04
N SER A 424 14.26 -14.29 2.86
CA SER A 424 14.89 -14.67 1.60
C SER A 424 16.38 -14.34 1.58
N GLN A 425 16.77 -13.15 2.05
CA GLN A 425 18.18 -12.75 2.15
C GLN A 425 18.95 -13.58 3.18
N LEU A 426 18.33 -13.93 4.31
CA LEU A 426 18.91 -14.81 5.31
C LEU A 426 19.17 -16.21 4.77
N LEU A 427 18.22 -16.79 4.02
CA LEU A 427 18.34 -18.09 3.40
C LEU A 427 19.45 -18.12 2.34
N MET A 428 19.53 -17.15 1.45
CA MET A 428 20.59 -17.06 0.44
C MET A 428 21.98 -17.08 1.10
N ARG A 429 22.18 -16.34 2.17
CA ARG A 429 23.46 -16.32 2.88
C ARG A 429 23.77 -17.60 3.66
N HIS A 430 22.76 -18.28 4.15
CA HIS A 430 22.98 -19.59 4.79
C HIS A 430 23.51 -20.61 3.78
N TYR A 431 23.00 -20.57 2.54
CA TYR A 431 23.52 -21.42 1.44
C TYR A 431 24.94 -21.01 1.02
N ASP A 432 25.28 -19.72 0.93
CA ASP A 432 26.64 -19.28 0.63
C ASP A 432 27.65 -19.70 1.72
N GLY A 433 27.24 -19.69 2.98
CA GLY A 433 28.02 -20.15 4.10
C GLY A 433 28.33 -21.68 4.00
N LEU A 434 27.31 -22.44 3.61
CA LEU A 434 27.48 -23.92 3.39
C LEU A 434 28.36 -24.22 2.17
N MET A 435 28.29 -23.43 1.11
CA MET A 435 29.16 -23.56 -0.05
C MET A 435 30.61 -23.17 0.25
N LYS A 436 30.86 -22.17 1.06
CA LYS A 436 32.21 -21.76 1.49
C LYS A 436 32.84 -22.71 2.49
N THR A 437 32.08 -23.37 3.34
CA THR A 437 32.55 -24.38 4.29
C THR A 437 32.55 -25.79 3.71
N GLY A 438 31.83 -26.04 2.63
CA GLY A 438 31.81 -27.27 1.88
C GLY A 438 33.05 -27.39 0.97
N ARG A 439 34.23 -27.52 1.55
CA ARG A 439 35.32 -28.18 0.86
C ARG A 439 34.82 -29.61 0.53
N LEU A 440 34.36 -29.77 -0.70
CA LEU A 440 34.27 -31.07 -1.32
C LEU A 440 35.71 -31.60 -1.35
N THR A 441 36.10 -32.31 -0.33
CA THR A 441 37.23 -33.24 -0.39
C THR A 441 36.83 -34.29 -1.43
N GLY A 442 37.10 -33.95 -2.69
CA GLY A 442 37.10 -34.94 -3.75
C GLY A 442 38.06 -36.03 -3.34
N ARG A 443 37.53 -37.20 -3.05
CA ARG A 443 38.29 -38.42 -2.89
C ARG A 443 38.87 -38.76 -4.28
N SER A 444 39.97 -38.09 -4.62
CA SER A 444 40.91 -38.59 -5.62
C SER A 444 41.69 -39.70 -4.96
N GLY A 445 41.45 -40.92 -5.34
CA GLY A 445 42.18 -42.05 -4.82
C GLY A 445 41.64 -43.35 -5.35
N MET A 446 42.31 -43.81 -6.40
CA MET A 446 42.32 -45.15 -7.02
C MET A 446 41.20 -45.44 -8.02
#